data_c126ff76083361d62948f259f50e1c71
#
_entry.id   c126ff76083361d62948f259f50e1c71
#
_cell.length_a   1.000
_cell.length_b   1.000
_cell.length_c   1.000
_cell.angle_alpha   90.00
_cell.angle_beta   90.00
_cell.angle_gamma   90.00
#
_symmetry.space_group_name_H-M   'P 1'
#
loop_
_entity.id
_entity.type
_entity.pdbx_description
1 polymer ?
#
loop_
_entity_poly.entity_id
_entity_poly.type
_entity_poly.pdbx_seq_one_letter_code
_entity_poly.pdbx_strand_id
1 'polypeptide(L)'
;MGEMTAIRDAYGAALKELGEQDVRIVGLEADVASSTKSGIFGSAFPERYFNVGISELNMVAMAAGLARTGFIPFVNTFAVFLTTRGADPVQSLIAYDSLNVKLCGAYCGLSDSYDGASHQAITD
;
A
#
# COMPACT_ATOMS: atom_id res chain seq x y z
N MET A 1 -8.17 -26.81 -14.70
CA MET A 1 -8.36 -25.34 -14.76
C MET A 1 -8.11 -24.82 -13.36
N GLY A 2 -7.04 -24.01 -13.16
CA GLY A 2 -6.76 -23.44 -11.84
C GLY A 2 -7.88 -22.48 -11.42
N GLU A 3 -8.12 -22.41 -10.12
CA GLU A 3 -9.09 -21.47 -9.53
C GLU A 3 -8.62 -20.03 -9.80
N MET A 4 -9.50 -19.21 -10.37
CA MET A 4 -9.16 -17.79 -10.64
C MET A 4 -9.24 -17.00 -9.33
N THR A 5 -8.13 -16.44 -8.89
CA THR A 5 -8.04 -15.60 -7.70
C THR A 5 -7.88 -14.13 -8.12
N ALA A 6 -8.60 -13.22 -7.49
CA ALA A 6 -8.39 -11.79 -7.74
C ALA A 6 -6.98 -11.36 -7.28
N ILE A 7 -6.34 -10.49 -8.06
CA ILE A 7 -4.96 -10.02 -7.78
C ILE A 7 -4.83 -9.47 -6.37
N ARG A 8 -5.81 -8.70 -5.89
CA ARG A 8 -5.80 -8.12 -4.54
C ARG A 8 -5.87 -9.18 -3.43
N ASP A 9 -6.59 -10.29 -3.65
CA ASP A 9 -6.68 -11.37 -2.67
C ASP A 9 -5.36 -12.15 -2.60
N ALA A 10 -4.74 -12.40 -3.77
CA ALA A 10 -3.40 -12.98 -3.85
C ALA A 10 -2.35 -12.06 -3.18
N TYR A 11 -2.45 -10.74 -3.39
CA TYR A 11 -1.59 -9.77 -2.74
C TYR A 11 -1.72 -9.81 -1.22
N GLY A 12 -2.93 -9.76 -0.67
CA GLY A 12 -3.15 -9.80 0.78
C GLY A 12 -2.61 -11.07 1.43
N ALA A 13 -2.77 -12.23 0.77
CA ALA A 13 -2.21 -13.49 1.22
C ALA A 13 -0.66 -13.48 1.20
N ALA A 14 -0.07 -13.00 0.09
CA ALA A 14 1.38 -12.91 -0.06
C ALA A 14 2.01 -11.94 0.95
N LEU A 15 1.37 -10.80 1.22
CA LEU A 15 1.86 -9.83 2.21
C LEU A 15 1.90 -10.45 3.62
N LYS A 16 0.87 -11.23 3.99
CA LYS A 16 0.87 -11.98 5.24
C LYS A 16 2.01 -12.98 5.30
N GLU A 17 2.20 -13.78 4.25
CA GLU A 17 3.28 -14.77 4.16
C GLU A 17 4.67 -14.12 4.30
N LEU A 18 4.91 -12.99 3.63
CA LEU A 18 6.13 -12.21 3.78
C LEU A 18 6.33 -11.72 5.21
N GLY A 19 5.26 -11.28 5.87
CA GLY A 19 5.30 -10.85 7.28
C GLY A 19 5.65 -11.97 8.27
N GLU A 20 5.34 -13.22 7.94
CA GLU A 20 5.78 -14.40 8.70
C GLU A 20 7.27 -14.66 8.55
N GLN A 21 7.84 -14.32 7.39
CA GLN A 21 9.25 -14.56 7.06
C GLN A 21 10.19 -13.44 7.54
N ASP A 22 9.71 -12.19 7.60
CA ASP A 22 10.54 -11.05 7.97
C ASP A 22 9.78 -10.08 8.90
N VAL A 23 10.25 -9.97 10.14
CA VAL A 23 9.66 -9.11 11.18
C VAL A 23 9.81 -7.62 10.89
N ARG A 24 10.68 -7.22 9.95
CA ARG A 24 10.86 -5.82 9.53
C ARG A 24 9.74 -5.33 8.64
N ILE A 25 8.93 -6.24 8.07
CA ILE A 25 7.80 -5.86 7.23
C ILE A 25 6.72 -5.22 8.08
N VAL A 26 6.29 -4.02 7.68
CA VAL A 26 5.20 -3.26 8.29
C VAL A 26 4.22 -2.81 7.21
N GLY A 27 2.93 -2.80 7.53
CA GLY A 27 1.88 -2.35 6.63
C GLY A 27 1.36 -0.97 7.03
N LEU A 28 1.23 -0.06 6.07
CA LEU A 28 0.53 1.20 6.24
C LEU A 28 -0.68 1.25 5.31
N GLU A 29 -1.76 1.86 5.78
CA GLU A 29 -3.06 1.84 5.11
C GLU A 29 -3.77 3.19 5.26
N ALA A 30 -4.48 3.63 4.22
CA ALA A 30 -5.24 4.88 4.19
C ALA A 30 -6.76 4.64 4.26
N ASP A 31 -7.22 3.80 5.20
CA ASP A 31 -8.62 3.48 5.48
C ASP A 31 -9.37 2.76 4.34
N VAL A 32 -8.64 2.02 3.50
CA VAL A 32 -9.20 1.24 2.36
C VAL A 32 -8.81 -0.26 2.41
N ALA A 33 -8.52 -0.78 3.60
CA ALA A 33 -8.01 -2.14 3.83
C ALA A 33 -8.89 -3.25 3.25
N SER A 34 -10.20 -3.07 3.21
CA SER A 34 -11.15 -4.03 2.62
C SER A 34 -10.98 -4.15 1.10
N SER A 35 -10.60 -3.04 0.45
CA SER A 35 -10.38 -2.96 -1.00
C SER A 35 -9.00 -3.46 -1.38
N THR A 36 -7.96 -3.06 -0.66
CA THR A 36 -6.55 -3.45 -0.91
C THR A 36 -6.22 -4.86 -0.44
N LYS A 37 -7.04 -5.42 0.47
CA LYS A 37 -6.80 -6.70 1.19
C LYS A 37 -5.58 -6.68 2.12
N SER A 38 -4.97 -5.53 2.36
CA SER A 38 -3.91 -5.36 3.35
C SER A 38 -4.34 -5.70 4.78
N GLY A 39 -5.65 -5.63 5.07
CA GLY A 39 -6.24 -6.03 6.34
C GLY A 39 -5.98 -7.50 6.73
N ILE A 40 -5.65 -8.38 5.76
CA ILE A 40 -5.22 -9.76 6.02
C ILE A 40 -3.91 -9.75 6.83
N PHE A 41 -2.95 -8.93 6.42
CA PHE A 41 -1.71 -8.70 7.17
C PHE A 41 -1.99 -8.04 8.53
N GLY A 42 -2.84 -7.01 8.55
CA GLY A 42 -3.19 -6.28 9.78
C GLY A 42 -3.84 -7.17 10.84
N SER A 43 -4.67 -8.13 10.42
CA SER A 43 -5.28 -9.11 11.34
C SER A 43 -4.27 -10.12 11.90
N ALA A 44 -3.24 -10.47 11.13
CA ALA A 44 -2.19 -11.39 11.56
C ALA A 44 -1.12 -10.69 12.43
N PHE A 45 -0.82 -9.41 12.15
CA PHE A 45 0.25 -8.64 12.78
C PHE A 45 -0.21 -7.24 13.18
N PRO A 46 -1.14 -7.10 14.14
CA PRO A 46 -1.72 -5.80 14.48
C PRO A 46 -0.69 -4.78 15.00
N GLU A 47 0.39 -5.23 15.62
CA GLU A 47 1.49 -4.39 16.12
C GLU A 47 2.40 -3.83 15.01
N ARG A 48 2.25 -4.34 13.79
CA ARG A 48 3.03 -3.94 12.59
C ARG A 48 2.14 -3.38 11.48
N TYR A 49 0.91 -2.99 11.82
CA TYR A 49 -0.05 -2.47 10.86
C TYR A 49 -0.65 -1.15 11.33
N PHE A 50 -0.53 -0.12 10.50
CA PHE A 50 -0.90 1.25 10.83
C PHE A 50 -1.93 1.79 9.84
N ASN A 51 -3.17 1.93 10.30
CA ASN A 51 -4.17 2.69 9.55
C ASN A 51 -4.02 4.17 9.92
N VAL A 52 -3.55 4.98 8.96
CA VAL A 52 -3.30 6.42 9.17
C VAL A 52 -4.50 7.29 8.81
N GLY A 53 -5.61 6.67 8.41
CA GLY A 53 -6.76 7.37 7.87
C GLY A 53 -6.55 7.81 6.41
N ILE A 54 -7.49 8.56 5.87
CA ILE A 54 -7.44 9.08 4.48
C ILE A 54 -6.42 10.21 4.41
N SER A 55 -5.13 9.86 4.40
CA SER A 55 -4.00 10.80 4.46
C SER A 55 -2.78 10.22 3.73
N GLU A 56 -2.88 10.07 2.42
CA GLU A 56 -1.89 9.37 1.60
C GLU A 56 -0.52 10.05 1.62
N LEU A 57 -0.49 11.39 1.58
CA LEU A 57 0.77 12.15 1.70
C LEU A 57 1.49 11.83 3.02
N ASN A 58 0.77 11.88 4.14
CA ASN A 58 1.31 11.55 5.45
C ASN A 58 1.75 10.09 5.54
N MET A 59 0.95 9.16 4.98
CA MET A 59 1.25 7.73 4.96
C MET A 59 2.59 7.44 4.26
N VAL A 60 2.81 8.06 3.11
CA VAL A 60 4.07 7.89 2.34
C VAL A 60 5.24 8.49 3.10
N ALA A 61 5.07 9.66 3.73
CA ALA A 61 6.12 10.28 4.56
C ALA A 61 6.46 9.43 5.79
N MET A 62 5.46 8.85 6.45
CA MET A 62 5.67 7.90 7.55
C MET A 62 6.45 6.66 7.09
N ALA A 63 6.10 6.11 5.93
CA ALA A 63 6.80 4.97 5.35
C ALA A 63 8.28 5.29 5.08
N ALA A 64 8.58 6.49 4.57
CA ALA A 64 9.95 6.94 4.39
C ALA A 64 10.73 6.96 5.72
N GLY A 65 10.11 7.49 6.79
CA GLY A 65 10.70 7.49 8.14
C GLY A 65 10.97 6.08 8.67
N LEU A 66 9.99 5.18 8.53
CA LEU A 66 10.14 3.77 8.94
C LEU A 66 11.25 3.06 8.16
N ALA A 67 11.36 3.29 6.85
CA ALA A 67 12.42 2.71 6.03
C ALA A 67 13.82 3.16 6.48
N ARG A 68 13.97 4.41 6.90
CA ARG A 68 15.24 4.93 7.45
C ARG A 68 15.63 4.28 8.78
N THR A 69 14.68 3.73 9.52
CA THR A 69 14.95 2.99 10.77
C THR A 69 15.13 1.49 10.59
N GLY A 70 15.15 1.01 9.34
CA GLY A 70 15.43 -0.39 9.00
C GLY A 70 14.22 -1.27 8.79
N PHE A 71 13.00 -0.73 8.86
CA PHE A 71 11.78 -1.45 8.47
C PHE A 71 11.63 -1.52 6.95
N ILE A 72 10.76 -2.41 6.49
CA ILE A 72 10.36 -2.57 5.09
C ILE A 72 8.86 -2.25 4.96
N PRO A 73 8.50 -0.96 4.77
CA PRO A 73 7.11 -0.56 4.73
C PRO A 73 6.44 -0.94 3.41
N PHE A 74 5.21 -1.47 3.52
CA PHE A 74 4.26 -1.65 2.43
C PHE A 74 3.15 -0.61 2.58
N VAL A 75 3.09 0.31 1.64
CA VAL A 75 2.10 1.41 1.59
C VAL A 75 0.94 0.98 0.72
N ASN A 76 -0.26 0.91 1.29
CA ASN A 76 -1.45 0.37 0.64
C ASN A 76 -2.52 1.44 0.49
N THR A 77 -2.92 1.72 -0.74
CA THR A 77 -4.07 2.56 -1.09
C THR A 77 -4.42 2.36 -2.56
N PHE A 78 -5.32 3.15 -3.12
CA PHE A 78 -5.61 3.14 -4.56
C PHE A 78 -4.48 3.79 -5.35
N ALA A 79 -4.23 3.27 -6.56
CA ALA A 79 -3.16 3.77 -7.43
C ALA A 79 -3.30 5.27 -7.70
N VAL A 80 -4.52 5.76 -7.99
CA VAL A 80 -4.78 7.19 -8.23
C VAL A 80 -4.34 8.07 -7.05
N PHE A 81 -4.48 7.61 -5.81
CA PHE A 81 -4.09 8.42 -4.64
C PHE A 81 -2.59 8.39 -4.37
N LEU A 82 -1.91 7.31 -4.74
CA LEU A 82 -0.43 7.29 -4.72
C LEU A 82 0.16 8.22 -5.77
N THR A 83 -0.37 8.19 -6.99
CA THR A 83 0.16 8.96 -8.13
C THR A 83 -0.24 10.43 -8.11
N THR A 84 -1.22 10.82 -7.28
CA THR A 84 -1.64 12.21 -7.08
C THR A 84 -1.23 12.75 -5.72
N ARG A 85 -1.93 12.38 -4.65
CA ARG A 85 -1.69 12.92 -3.30
C ARG A 85 -0.36 12.44 -2.69
N GLY A 86 0.06 11.22 -3.00
CA GLY A 86 1.31 10.64 -2.53
C GLY A 86 2.53 10.98 -3.38
N ALA A 87 2.36 11.63 -4.54
CA ALA A 87 3.43 11.84 -5.52
C ALA A 87 4.61 12.64 -4.96
N ASP A 88 4.35 13.72 -4.24
CA ASP A 88 5.42 14.56 -3.67
C ASP A 88 6.33 13.76 -2.71
N PRO A 89 5.86 13.14 -1.63
CA PRO A 89 6.75 12.37 -0.75
C PRO A 89 7.32 11.11 -1.41
N VAL A 90 6.68 10.53 -2.42
CA VAL A 90 7.30 9.47 -3.22
C VAL A 90 8.55 9.99 -3.91
N GLN A 91 8.47 11.15 -4.55
CA GLN A 91 9.60 11.75 -5.25
C GLN A 91 10.66 12.31 -4.28
N SER A 92 10.24 13.14 -3.33
CA SER A 92 11.13 13.95 -2.49
C SER A 92 11.77 13.17 -1.35
N LEU A 93 11.14 12.10 -0.87
CA LEU A 93 11.63 11.31 0.26
C LEU A 93 12.08 9.91 -0.17
N ILE A 94 11.20 9.14 -0.86
CA ILE A 94 11.48 7.74 -1.15
C ILE A 94 12.47 7.60 -2.30
N ALA A 95 12.16 8.19 -3.45
CA ALA A 95 13.00 8.06 -4.64
C ALA A 95 14.34 8.80 -4.48
N TYR A 96 14.31 10.01 -3.94
CA TYR A 96 15.52 10.82 -3.72
C TYR A 96 16.55 10.11 -2.84
N ASP A 97 16.10 9.49 -1.74
CA ASP A 97 16.99 8.78 -0.81
C ASP A 97 17.13 7.28 -1.10
N SER A 98 16.52 6.78 -2.18
CA SER A 98 16.53 5.35 -2.58
C SER A 98 16.06 4.43 -1.44
N LEU A 99 14.98 4.78 -0.75
CA LEU A 99 14.47 4.05 0.41
C LEU A 99 13.75 2.77 0.01
N ASN A 100 13.87 1.73 0.85
CA ASN A 100 13.23 0.44 0.62
C ASN A 100 11.76 0.45 1.07
N VAL A 101 10.92 1.19 0.35
CA VAL A 101 9.48 1.27 0.54
C VAL A 101 8.78 0.58 -0.62
N LYS A 102 7.75 -0.23 -0.32
CA LYS A 102 6.89 -0.88 -1.33
C LYS A 102 5.61 -0.07 -1.47
N LEU A 103 5.37 0.47 -2.66
CA LEU A 103 4.17 1.23 -2.98
C LEU A 103 3.17 0.31 -3.68
N CYS A 104 2.06 0.02 -3.01
CA CYS A 104 1.05 -0.94 -3.46
C CYS A 104 -0.23 -0.21 -3.84
N GLY A 105 -0.30 0.22 -5.08
CA GLY A 105 -1.48 0.88 -5.66
C GLY A 105 -2.49 -0.13 -6.17
N ALA A 106 -3.65 -0.21 -5.54
CA ALA A 106 -4.76 -1.02 -6.03
C ALA A 106 -5.56 -0.28 -7.12
N TYR A 107 -6.25 -1.03 -7.96
CA TYR A 107 -7.16 -0.49 -8.98
C TYR A 107 -6.50 0.47 -9.98
N CYS A 108 -5.42 0.02 -10.62
CA CYS A 108 -4.78 0.77 -11.70
C CYS A 108 -5.70 0.93 -12.92
N GLY A 109 -5.53 2.03 -13.64
CA GLY A 109 -6.30 2.34 -14.85
C GLY A 109 -7.78 2.49 -14.56
N LEU A 110 -8.63 1.84 -15.35
CA LEU A 110 -10.09 1.89 -15.28
C LEU A 110 -10.70 0.75 -14.45
N SER A 111 -9.89 -0.02 -13.72
CA SER A 111 -10.35 -1.23 -13.04
C SER A 111 -11.35 -0.99 -11.91
N ASP A 112 -11.36 0.21 -11.33
CA ASP A 112 -12.39 0.67 -10.41
C ASP A 112 -13.53 1.37 -11.16
N SER A 113 -14.37 0.57 -11.80
CA SER A 113 -15.50 1.11 -12.57
C SER A 113 -16.67 1.56 -11.71
N TYR A 114 -16.81 1.01 -10.49
CA TYR A 114 -17.94 1.27 -9.61
C TYR A 114 -17.87 2.67 -8.97
N ASP A 115 -16.70 3.06 -8.45
CA ASP A 115 -16.48 4.36 -7.82
C ASP A 115 -16.25 5.49 -8.85
N GLY A 116 -16.00 5.13 -10.11
CA GLY A 116 -15.92 6.06 -11.23
C GLY A 116 -14.63 6.88 -11.27
N ALA A 117 -14.70 8.02 -11.96
CA ALA A 117 -13.54 8.83 -12.34
C ALA A 117 -12.69 9.35 -11.16
N SER A 118 -13.27 9.48 -9.97
CA SER A 118 -12.52 9.92 -8.77
C SER A 118 -11.53 8.87 -8.25
N HIS A 119 -11.69 7.59 -8.64
CA HIS A 119 -10.89 6.46 -8.18
C HIS A 119 -10.12 5.77 -9.32
N GLN A 120 -10.30 6.22 -10.56
CA GLN A 120 -9.61 5.68 -11.72
C GLN A 120 -8.22 6.30 -11.89
N ALA A 121 -7.19 5.46 -12.01
CA ALA A 121 -5.79 5.87 -12.19
C ALA A 121 -5.42 5.86 -13.68
N ILE A 122 -5.74 6.94 -14.37
CA ILE A 122 -5.53 7.07 -15.84
C ILE A 122 -4.30 7.92 -16.21
N THR A 123 -3.60 8.44 -15.21
CA THR A 123 -2.43 9.33 -15.38
C THR A 123 -1.21 8.88 -14.56
N ASP A 124 -1.16 7.63 -14.19
CA ASP A 124 -0.08 7.00 -13.44
C ASP A 124 1.15 6.61 -14.30
#